data_68f192add9fc3648d099630e3f6f7137
#
_entry.id   68f192add9fc3648d099630e3f6f7137
#
_cell.length_a   1.000
_cell.length_b   1.000
_cell.length_c   1.000
_cell.angle_alpha   90.00
_cell.angle_beta   90.00
_cell.angle_gamma   90.00
#
_symmetry.space_group_name_H-M   'P 1'
#
loop_
_entity.id
_entity.type
_entity.pdbx_description
1 polymer ?
#
loop_
_entity_poly.entity_id
_entity_poly.type
_entity_poly.pdbx_seq_one_letter_code
_entity_poly.pdbx_strand_id
1 'polypeptide(L)' 'TAQVRLHELNRVEGESVDLEALKTADLVRDDVLRARVFLSGTIDKAVHVKGLKVTKGAREAIEAAGGSVEA' A
#
# COMPACT_ATOMS: atom_id res chain seq x y z
N THR A 1 -1.30 -2.67 14.62
CA THR A 1 -0.85 -2.42 13.25
C THR A 1 -1.55 -3.36 12.30
N ALA A 2 -2.22 -2.81 11.28
CA ALA A 2 -2.88 -3.61 10.26
C ALA A 2 -1.87 -4.07 9.21
N GLN A 3 -2.09 -5.25 8.66
CA GLN A 3 -1.27 -5.77 7.57
C GLN A 3 -2.06 -5.69 6.27
N VAL A 4 -1.42 -5.15 5.25
CA VAL A 4 -2.03 -4.97 3.93
C VAL A 4 -1.21 -5.75 2.91
N ARG A 5 -1.86 -6.54 2.11
CA ARG A 5 -1.20 -7.29 1.05
C ARG A 5 -0.89 -6.39 -0.14
N LEU A 6 0.25 -6.59 -0.76
CA LEU A 6 0.67 -5.75 -1.87
C LEU A 6 -0.38 -5.69 -2.99
N HIS A 7 -0.92 -6.85 -3.38
CA HIS A 7 -1.89 -6.86 -4.47
C HIS A 7 -3.20 -6.13 -4.14
N GLU A 8 -3.50 -5.93 -2.86
CA GLU A 8 -4.69 -5.17 -2.47
C GLU A 8 -4.57 -3.69 -2.81
N LEU A 9 -3.35 -3.19 -3.00
CA LEU A 9 -3.15 -1.80 -3.42
C LEU A 9 -3.73 -1.52 -4.80
N ASN A 10 -3.91 -2.55 -5.62
CA ASN A 10 -4.58 -2.41 -6.91
C ASN A 10 -6.05 -1.99 -6.78
N ARG A 11 -6.64 -2.18 -5.61
CA ARG A 11 -8.03 -1.83 -5.34
C ARG A 11 -8.20 -0.39 -4.88
N VAL A 12 -7.11 0.28 -4.55
CA VAL A 12 -7.14 1.67 -4.11
C VAL A 12 -7.36 2.56 -5.33
N GLU A 13 -8.33 3.45 -5.26
CA GLU A 13 -8.55 4.41 -6.33
C GLU A 13 -7.47 5.49 -6.31
N GLY A 14 -7.02 5.89 -7.49
CA GLY A 14 -5.97 6.88 -7.63
C GLY A 14 -4.58 6.27 -7.47
N GLU A 15 -3.58 7.12 -7.47
CA GLU A 15 -2.17 6.71 -7.44
C GLU A 15 -1.54 6.87 -6.06
N SER A 16 -2.15 7.64 -5.18
CA SER A 16 -1.63 7.87 -3.83
C SER A 16 -2.22 6.87 -2.86
N VAL A 17 -1.36 6.21 -2.13
CA VAL A 17 -1.75 5.23 -1.11
C VAL A 17 -1.26 5.71 0.24
N ASP A 18 -2.19 6.01 1.13
CA ASP A 18 -1.90 6.34 2.51
C ASP A 18 -2.91 5.63 3.41
N LEU A 19 -2.85 5.88 4.70
CA LEU A 19 -3.75 5.22 5.63
C LEU A 19 -5.22 5.56 5.33
N GLU A 20 -5.51 6.80 4.97
CA GLU A 20 -6.87 7.20 4.62
C GLU A 20 -7.35 6.49 3.35
N ALA A 21 -6.49 6.37 2.34
CA ALA A 21 -6.83 5.66 1.12
C ALA A 21 -7.16 4.19 1.41
N LEU A 22 -6.42 3.56 2.31
CA LEU A 22 -6.69 2.19 2.73
C LEU A 22 -8.03 2.07 3.45
N LYS A 23 -8.37 3.03 4.28
CA LYS A 23 -9.67 3.06 4.96
C LYS A 23 -10.80 3.26 3.97
N THR A 24 -10.63 4.17 3.02
CA THR A 24 -11.62 4.46 1.98
C THR A 24 -11.86 3.24 1.10
N ALA A 25 -10.81 2.48 0.80
CA ALA A 25 -10.91 1.26 0.00
C ALA A 25 -11.37 0.05 0.82
N ASP A 26 -11.63 0.25 2.12
CA ASP A 26 -12.09 -0.78 3.04
C ASP A 26 -11.07 -1.93 3.21
N LEU A 27 -9.81 -1.61 3.07
CA LEU A 27 -8.73 -2.58 3.26
C LEU A 27 -8.30 -2.67 4.73
N VAL A 28 -8.53 -1.62 5.50
CA VAL A 28 -8.26 -1.58 6.94
C VAL A 28 -9.44 -0.95 7.66
N ARG A 29 -9.53 -1.18 8.96
CA ARG A 29 -10.60 -0.61 9.78
C ARG A 29 -10.35 0.87 10.05
N ASP A 30 -11.43 1.61 10.33
CA ASP A 30 -11.35 3.04 10.58
C ASP A 30 -10.55 3.40 11.84
N ASP A 31 -10.45 2.49 12.78
CA ASP A 31 -9.72 2.70 14.03
C ASP A 31 -8.25 2.36 13.95
N VAL A 32 -7.77 1.93 12.79
CA VAL A 32 -6.37 1.59 12.59
C VAL A 32 -5.54 2.86 12.50
N LEU A 33 -4.47 2.93 13.28
CA LEU A 33 -3.56 4.08 13.30
C LEU A 33 -2.30 3.85 12.47
N ARG A 34 -1.97 2.60 12.19
CA ARG A 34 -0.79 2.23 11.41
C ARG A 34 -1.09 1.04 10.52
N ALA A 35 -0.49 1.03 9.37
CA ALA A 35 -0.62 -0.09 8.45
C ALA A 35 0.76 -0.46 7.90
N ARG A 36 0.93 -1.73 7.57
CA ARG A 36 2.15 -2.26 7.01
C ARG A 36 1.82 -3.02 5.73
N VAL A 37 2.54 -2.70 4.67
CA VAL A 37 2.39 -3.38 3.40
C VAL A 37 3.47 -4.45 3.28
N PHE A 38 3.09 -5.67 2.98
CA PHE A 38 4.03 -6.77 2.80
C PHE A 38 3.87 -7.39 1.42
N LEU A 39 4.92 -8.06 0.96
CA LEU A 39 4.92 -8.67 -0.36
C LEU A 39 3.96 -9.86 -0.41
N SER A 40 2.91 -9.73 -1.20
CA SER A 40 1.93 -10.79 -1.43
C SER A 40 1.26 -10.52 -2.77
N GLY A 41 1.43 -11.42 -3.70
CA GLY A 41 0.92 -11.24 -5.05
C GLY A 41 1.72 -10.20 -5.83
N THR A 42 1.09 -9.58 -6.80
CA THR A 42 1.73 -8.59 -7.64
C THR A 42 0.92 -7.30 -7.68
N ILE A 43 1.60 -6.20 -7.99
CA ILE A 43 0.95 -4.93 -8.19
C ILE A 43 1.07 -4.54 -9.67
N ASP A 44 -0.07 -4.15 -10.25
CA ASP A 44 -0.16 -3.88 -11.68
C ASP A 44 -0.17 -2.41 -12.03
N LYS A 45 -0.22 -1.54 -11.02
CA LYS A 45 -0.24 -0.11 -11.29
C LYS A 45 0.81 0.63 -10.48
N ALA A 46 1.25 1.77 -10.99
CA ALA A 46 2.16 2.64 -10.28
C ALA A 46 1.41 3.33 -9.13
N VAL A 47 1.84 3.09 -7.90
CA VAL A 47 1.25 3.71 -6.73
C VAL A 47 2.33 4.44 -5.93
N HIS A 48 1.93 5.51 -5.27
CA HIS A 48 2.82 6.28 -4.40
C HIS A 48 2.37 6.07 -2.97
N VAL A 49 3.15 5.32 -2.21
CA VAL A 49 2.84 4.98 -0.83
C VAL A 49 3.44 6.03 0.10
N LYS A 50 2.62 6.56 0.99
CA LYS A 50 3.03 7.60 1.93
C LYS A 50 2.61 7.24 3.35
N GLY A 51 3.52 7.41 4.28
CA GLY A 51 3.23 7.26 5.69
C GLY A 51 2.94 5.84 6.15
N LEU A 52 3.24 4.85 5.33
CA LEU A 52 3.04 3.45 5.65
C LEU A 52 4.38 2.73 5.73
N LYS A 53 4.44 1.70 6.57
CA LYS A 53 5.59 0.81 6.55
C LYS A 53 5.44 -0.17 5.40
N VAL A 54 6.49 -0.35 4.65
CA VAL A 54 6.50 -1.26 3.50
C VAL A 54 7.71 -2.17 3.64
N THR A 55 7.50 -3.46 3.47
CA THR A 55 8.62 -4.40 3.50
C THR A 55 9.52 -4.19 2.28
N LYS A 56 10.76 -4.63 2.39
CA LYS A 56 11.72 -4.45 1.30
C LYS A 56 11.23 -5.05 -0.02
N GLY A 57 10.68 -6.27 0.04
CA GLY A 57 10.15 -6.92 -1.16
C GLY A 57 8.97 -6.17 -1.76
N ALA A 58 8.05 -5.69 -0.91
CA ALA A 58 6.91 -4.91 -1.39
C ALA A 58 7.37 -3.59 -2.00
N ARG A 59 8.35 -2.93 -1.40
CA ARG A 59 8.91 -1.70 -1.93
C ARG A 59 9.52 -1.91 -3.32
N GLU A 60 10.29 -2.95 -3.48
CA GLU A 60 10.89 -3.27 -4.77
C GLU A 60 9.83 -3.52 -5.83
N ALA A 61 8.76 -4.22 -5.48
CA ALA A 61 7.67 -4.48 -6.41
C ALA A 61 6.95 -3.18 -6.81
N ILE A 62 6.73 -2.28 -5.85
CA ILE A 62 6.09 -0.99 -6.13
C ILE A 62 6.98 -0.16 -7.06
N GLU A 63 8.26 -0.10 -6.79
CA GLU A 63 9.20 0.66 -7.62
C GLU A 63 9.31 0.05 -9.03
N ALA A 64 9.30 -1.27 -9.14
CA ALA A 64 9.32 -1.96 -10.42
C ALA A 64 8.08 -1.68 -11.25
N ALA A 65 6.94 -1.42 -10.60
CA ALA A 65 5.71 -1.06 -11.27
C ALA A 65 5.64 0.44 -11.65
N GLY A 66 6.67 1.20 -11.32
CA GLY A 66 6.74 2.63 -11.63
C GLY A 66 6.28 3.54 -10.50
N GLY A 67 5.99 2.97 -9.33
CA GLY A 67 5.56 3.74 -8.18
C GLY A 67 6.71 4.19 -7.28
N SER A 68 6.37 4.70 -6.12
CA SER A 68 7.37 5.11 -5.14
C SER A 68 6.84 4.88 -3.72
N VAL A 69 7.78 4.87 -2.77
CA VAL A 69 7.45 4.68 -1.36
C VAL A 69 8.10 5.82 -0.57
N GLU A 70 7.29 6.54 0.18
CA GLU A 70 7.76 7.56 1.12
C GLU A 70 7.43 7.09 2.53
N ALA A 71 8.44 7.02 3.35
CA ALA A 71 8.27 6.62 4.75
C ALA A 71 7.69 7.76 5.58
#